data_188d3335650a78fbe741572a958b2a8e
#
_entry.id   188d3335650a78fbe741572a958b2a8e
#
_cell.length_a   1.000
_cell.length_b   1.000
_cell.length_c   1.000
_cell.angle_alpha   90.00
_cell.angle_beta   90.00
_cell.angle_gamma   90.00
#
_symmetry.space_group_name_H-M   'P 1'
#
loop_
_entity.id
_entity.type
_entity.pdbx_description
1 polymer ?
#
loop_
_entity_poly.entity_id
_entity_poly.type
_entity_poly.pdbx_seq_one_letter_code
_entity_poly.pdbx_strand_id
1 'polypeptide(L)'
;LSRRQRQMCIRDRSYDAPVDGCFPEIREGNVYRTRRDKNSPKLKRMSEVNEETLRAREALAGHYKEVLGLLGEDVEREGLLKTPERVAKAMQFLTKGYHEDPEAVLRSAMFQEEDYKQMVIVKDIDFFSLCEHHMLPFFGKAHVAYIPKKYITGLSKIPRVVDIFARRLQIQERMTMQIKDCIQRTLDPLGVMVVIEAQHMCMQMRGVEKQNSLTTTSDFTGFFQQAKTREEFMNLIKHNR
;
A
#
# COMPACT_ATOMS: atom_id res chain seq x y z
N LEU A 1 -4.79 -30.01 -7.90
CA LEU A 1 -5.23 -29.11 -6.83
C LEU A 1 -6.57 -29.60 -6.28
N SER A 2 -6.62 -29.92 -4.96
CA SER A 2 -7.81 -30.45 -4.30
C SER A 2 -8.96 -29.42 -4.28
N ARG A 3 -10.22 -29.90 -4.18
CA ARG A 3 -11.42 -29.04 -4.10
C ARG A 3 -11.33 -27.96 -2.99
N ARG A 4 -10.57 -28.18 -1.93
CA ARG A 4 -10.32 -27.20 -0.85
C ARG A 4 -9.44 -26.02 -1.29
N GLN A 5 -8.51 -26.21 -2.21
CA GLN A 5 -7.63 -25.13 -2.70
C GLN A 5 -8.34 -24.22 -3.72
N ARG A 6 -9.40 -24.67 -4.38
CA ARG A 6 -10.17 -23.84 -5.32
C ARG A 6 -11.20 -22.91 -4.63
N GLN A 7 -11.61 -23.19 -3.41
CA GLN A 7 -12.55 -22.33 -2.66
C GLN A 7 -11.86 -21.13 -1.99
N MET A 8 -10.53 -21.12 -1.87
CA MET A 8 -9.80 -20.00 -1.28
C MET A 8 -9.54 -18.83 -2.25
N CYS A 9 -9.72 -19.04 -3.57
CA CYS A 9 -9.40 -18.02 -4.59
C CYS A 9 -10.60 -17.20 -5.10
N ILE A 10 -11.82 -17.42 -4.61
CA ILE A 10 -13.04 -16.77 -5.16
C ILE A 10 -13.67 -15.73 -4.21
N ARG A 11 -13.06 -15.42 -3.07
CA ARG A 11 -13.64 -14.53 -2.06
C ARG A 11 -13.02 -13.13 -1.91
N ASP A 12 -12.25 -12.67 -2.88
CA ASP A 12 -11.64 -11.33 -2.85
C ASP A 12 -12.30 -10.35 -3.84
N ARG A 13 -13.63 -10.23 -3.79
CA ARG A 13 -14.32 -9.13 -4.47
C ARG A 13 -15.42 -8.53 -3.60
N SER A 14 -15.02 -7.76 -2.60
CA SER A 14 -15.79 -6.63 -2.09
C SER A 14 -14.94 -5.84 -1.09
N TYR A 15 -14.61 -4.64 -1.45
CA TYR A 15 -13.78 -3.68 -0.71
C TYR A 15 -14.56 -2.94 0.38
N ASP A 16 -15.56 -3.56 1.04
CA ASP A 16 -16.35 -2.88 2.08
C ASP A 16 -16.90 -3.86 3.13
N ALA A 17 -16.08 -4.76 3.69
CA ALA A 17 -16.52 -5.53 4.84
C ALA A 17 -15.41 -5.60 5.91
N PRO A 18 -15.73 -5.35 7.18
CA PRO A 18 -14.79 -5.52 8.28
C PRO A 18 -14.49 -7.01 8.47
N VAL A 19 -13.21 -7.34 8.61
CA VAL A 19 -12.71 -8.67 8.94
C VAL A 19 -13.05 -8.98 10.41
N ASP A 20 -14.12 -9.72 10.61
CA ASP A 20 -14.39 -10.38 11.90
C ASP A 20 -14.83 -11.83 11.68
N GLY A 21 -14.04 -12.74 12.28
CA GLY A 21 -14.57 -13.97 12.87
C GLY A 21 -14.78 -15.19 11.99
N CYS A 22 -13.92 -16.17 12.17
CA CYS A 22 -14.18 -17.60 12.01
C CYS A 22 -15.54 -17.98 12.59
N PHE A 23 -16.42 -18.58 11.79
CA PHE A 23 -17.69 -19.14 12.27
C PHE A 23 -17.51 -20.61 12.67
N PRO A 24 -17.84 -21.01 13.91
CA PRO A 24 -18.18 -22.40 14.22
C PRO A 24 -19.62 -22.70 13.81
N GLU A 25 -19.87 -23.95 13.40
CA GLU A 25 -21.20 -24.49 13.06
C GLU A 25 -22.24 -24.22 14.14
N ILE A 26 -23.42 -23.74 13.71
CA ILE A 26 -24.56 -23.44 14.56
C ILE A 26 -25.24 -24.76 14.90
N ARG A 27 -25.15 -25.19 16.17
CA ARG A 27 -26.15 -26.06 16.79
C ARG A 27 -27.24 -25.17 17.39
N GLU A 28 -28.47 -25.43 17.04
CA GLU A 28 -29.67 -24.73 17.55
C GLU A 28 -29.71 -24.78 19.08
N GLY A 29 -29.88 -23.60 19.70
CA GLY A 29 -30.29 -23.48 21.09
C GLY A 29 -29.28 -22.84 22.04
N ASN A 30 -28.79 -21.63 21.76
CA ASN A 30 -28.46 -20.66 22.81
C ASN A 30 -28.16 -19.27 22.18
N VAL A 31 -29.13 -18.37 22.31
CA VAL A 31 -28.93 -16.96 21.88
C VAL A 31 -28.11 -16.25 22.93
N TYR A 32 -26.79 -16.30 22.82
CA TYR A 32 -25.93 -15.35 23.53
C TYR A 32 -26.01 -13.98 22.84
N ARG A 33 -26.96 -13.16 23.27
CA ARG A 33 -26.94 -11.72 23.04
C ARG A 33 -25.73 -11.16 23.79
N THR A 34 -24.56 -11.12 23.18
CA THR A 34 -23.47 -10.27 23.64
C THR A 34 -23.95 -8.82 23.51
N ARG A 35 -24.28 -8.18 24.63
CA ARG A 35 -24.45 -6.73 24.70
C ARG A 35 -23.13 -6.12 24.23
N ARG A 36 -23.07 -5.65 22.98
CA ARG A 36 -21.95 -4.82 22.51
C ARG A 36 -21.94 -3.62 23.42
N ASP A 37 -20.90 -3.54 24.23
CA ASP A 37 -20.69 -2.39 25.10
C ASP A 37 -20.37 -1.17 24.21
N LYS A 38 -21.39 -0.31 24.01
CA LYS A 38 -21.29 0.90 23.19
C LYS A 38 -20.25 1.90 23.70
N ASN A 39 -19.73 1.68 24.92
CA ASN A 39 -18.75 2.52 25.59
C ASN A 39 -17.35 1.94 25.61
N SER A 40 -17.04 0.87 24.84
CA SER A 40 -15.68 0.33 24.85
C SER A 40 -14.68 1.40 24.33
N PRO A 41 -13.50 1.54 24.96
CA PRO A 41 -12.48 2.51 24.53
C PRO A 41 -12.12 2.40 23.04
N LYS A 42 -12.19 1.21 22.47
CA LYS A 42 -11.95 0.93 21.06
C LYS A 42 -13.03 1.55 20.15
N LEU A 43 -14.31 1.42 20.51
CA LEU A 43 -15.43 2.01 19.77
C LEU A 43 -15.42 3.54 19.85
N LYS A 44 -15.09 4.09 21.02
CA LYS A 44 -14.94 5.55 21.22
C LYS A 44 -13.82 6.10 20.34
N ARG A 45 -12.64 5.47 20.32
CA ARG A 45 -11.51 5.86 19.46
C ARG A 45 -11.84 5.73 17.97
N MET A 46 -12.60 4.70 17.56
CA MET A 46 -13.04 4.56 16.15
C MET A 46 -14.05 5.65 15.75
N SER A 47 -14.95 6.07 16.64
CA SER A 47 -15.88 7.17 16.34
C SER A 47 -15.17 8.52 16.25
N GLU A 48 -14.20 8.79 17.11
CA GLU A 48 -13.38 10.02 17.10
C GLU A 48 -12.55 10.11 15.80
N VAL A 49 -11.88 9.02 15.38
CA VAL A 49 -11.14 8.96 14.13
C VAL A 49 -12.07 9.18 12.92
N ASN A 50 -13.28 8.63 12.94
CA ASN A 50 -14.27 8.86 11.88
C ASN A 50 -14.74 10.32 11.80
N GLU A 51 -14.97 10.97 12.93
CA GLU A 51 -15.38 12.37 12.96
C GLU A 51 -14.27 13.29 12.45
N GLU A 52 -13.04 13.10 12.88
CA GLU A 52 -11.88 13.85 12.41
C GLU A 52 -11.68 13.69 10.89
N THR A 53 -11.80 12.46 10.39
CA THR A 53 -11.71 12.15 8.97
C THR A 53 -12.81 12.84 8.16
N LEU A 54 -14.03 12.90 8.69
CA LEU A 54 -15.15 13.60 8.05
C LEU A 54 -14.93 15.12 8.02
N ARG A 55 -14.54 15.73 9.13
CA ARG A 55 -14.23 17.17 9.20
C ARG A 55 -13.10 17.54 8.23
N ALA A 56 -12.02 16.74 8.19
CA ALA A 56 -10.94 16.95 7.22
C ALA A 56 -11.43 16.86 5.77
N ARG A 57 -12.35 15.92 5.47
CA ARG A 57 -12.94 15.79 4.14
C ARG A 57 -13.77 17.01 3.73
N GLU A 58 -14.59 17.50 4.64
CA GLU A 58 -15.41 18.70 4.40
C GLU A 58 -14.53 19.93 4.15
N ALA A 59 -13.48 20.11 4.96
CA ALA A 59 -12.51 21.19 4.77
C ALA A 59 -11.80 21.09 3.42
N LEU A 60 -11.30 19.88 3.07
CA LEU A 60 -10.69 19.62 1.75
C LEU A 60 -11.66 19.92 0.61
N ALA A 61 -12.92 19.52 0.72
CA ALA A 61 -13.92 19.79 -0.32
C ALA A 61 -14.14 21.30 -0.48
N GLY A 62 -14.18 22.06 0.61
CA GLY A 62 -14.27 23.53 0.57
C GLY A 62 -13.10 24.13 -0.23
N HIS A 63 -11.86 23.76 0.11
CA HIS A 63 -10.68 24.26 -0.59
C HIS A 63 -10.66 23.85 -2.08
N TYR A 64 -11.09 22.62 -2.42
CA TYR A 64 -11.18 22.22 -3.83
C TYR A 64 -12.25 22.98 -4.61
N LYS A 65 -13.37 23.40 -3.97
CA LYS A 65 -14.35 24.30 -4.60
C LYS A 65 -13.71 25.66 -4.94
N GLU A 66 -12.92 26.21 -4.00
CA GLU A 66 -12.19 27.47 -4.22
C GLU A 66 -11.16 27.32 -5.36
N VAL A 67 -10.39 26.22 -5.38
CA VAL A 67 -9.41 25.94 -6.45
C VAL A 67 -10.09 25.91 -7.81
N LEU A 68 -11.25 25.24 -7.95
CA LEU A 68 -12.00 25.18 -9.21
C LEU A 68 -12.39 26.58 -9.69
N GLY A 69 -12.88 27.45 -8.80
CA GLY A 69 -13.21 28.84 -9.13
C GLY A 69 -11.98 29.64 -9.57
N LEU A 70 -10.83 29.47 -8.87
CA LEU A 70 -9.56 30.12 -9.23
C LEU A 70 -8.99 29.65 -10.57
N LEU A 71 -9.32 28.44 -11.01
CA LEU A 71 -8.98 27.92 -12.34
C LEU A 71 -9.91 28.48 -13.44
N GLY A 72 -10.94 29.26 -13.08
CA GLY A 72 -11.88 29.85 -14.04
C GLY A 72 -13.08 28.97 -14.36
N GLU A 73 -13.32 27.90 -13.58
CA GLU A 73 -14.46 27.02 -13.81
C GLU A 73 -15.74 27.54 -13.14
N ASP A 74 -16.88 27.30 -13.79
CA ASP A 74 -18.19 27.47 -13.15
C ASP A 74 -18.47 26.31 -12.19
N VAL A 75 -18.31 26.58 -10.90
CA VAL A 75 -18.45 25.57 -9.83
C VAL A 75 -19.89 25.07 -9.65
N GLU A 76 -20.85 25.82 -10.18
CA GLU A 76 -22.29 25.48 -10.10
C GLU A 76 -22.77 24.65 -11.31
N ARG A 77 -21.96 24.47 -12.34
CA ARG A 77 -22.31 23.58 -13.46
C ARG A 77 -22.46 22.13 -13.01
N GLU A 78 -23.46 21.43 -13.56
CA GLU A 78 -23.85 20.07 -13.13
C GLU A 78 -22.69 19.08 -12.98
N GLY A 79 -21.74 19.11 -13.91
CA GLY A 79 -20.58 18.21 -13.89
C GLY A 79 -19.62 18.45 -12.72
N LEU A 80 -19.59 19.65 -12.13
CA LEU A 80 -18.68 20.05 -11.06
C LEU A 80 -19.31 20.07 -9.67
N LEU A 81 -20.64 20.05 -9.54
CA LEU A 81 -21.32 20.14 -8.24
C LEU A 81 -20.79 19.14 -7.20
N LYS A 82 -20.44 17.91 -7.61
CA LYS A 82 -19.92 16.85 -6.72
C LYS A 82 -18.41 16.69 -6.80
N THR A 83 -17.72 17.45 -7.62
CA THR A 83 -16.26 17.30 -7.82
C THR A 83 -15.47 17.60 -6.57
N PRO A 84 -15.75 18.67 -5.78
CA PRO A 84 -15.00 18.94 -4.55
C PRO A 84 -15.01 17.76 -3.56
N GLU A 85 -16.17 17.18 -3.32
CA GLU A 85 -16.30 16.01 -2.43
C GLU A 85 -15.59 14.76 -2.99
N ARG A 86 -15.73 14.52 -4.30
CA ARG A 86 -15.06 13.38 -4.96
C ARG A 86 -13.54 13.49 -4.88
N VAL A 87 -12.99 14.69 -5.11
CA VAL A 87 -11.55 14.94 -5.02
C VAL A 87 -11.07 14.79 -3.58
N ALA A 88 -11.80 15.32 -2.59
CA ALA A 88 -11.47 15.16 -1.19
C ALA A 88 -11.41 13.67 -0.78
N LYS A 89 -12.38 12.85 -1.17
CA LYS A 89 -12.38 11.41 -0.95
C LYS A 89 -11.18 10.72 -1.64
N ALA A 90 -10.91 11.08 -2.89
CA ALA A 90 -9.80 10.52 -3.65
C ALA A 90 -8.46 10.84 -2.97
N MET A 91 -8.26 12.07 -2.52
CA MET A 91 -7.03 12.47 -1.83
C MET A 91 -6.84 11.74 -0.51
N GLN A 92 -7.89 11.59 0.30
CA GLN A 92 -7.82 10.78 1.52
C GLN A 92 -7.45 9.34 1.25
N PHE A 93 -8.00 8.73 0.19
CA PHE A 93 -7.64 7.36 -0.22
C PHE A 93 -6.19 7.28 -0.72
N LEU A 94 -5.76 8.23 -1.54
CA LEU A 94 -4.42 8.25 -2.13
C LEU A 94 -3.32 8.56 -1.09
N THR A 95 -3.71 9.09 0.08
CA THR A 95 -2.78 9.42 1.17
C THR A 95 -3.03 8.61 2.45
N LYS A 96 -3.85 7.57 2.39
CA LYS A 96 -4.22 6.74 3.55
C LYS A 96 -3.02 6.09 4.26
N GLY A 97 -1.93 5.86 3.55
CA GLY A 97 -0.71 5.27 4.08
C GLY A 97 -0.04 6.08 5.20
N TYR A 98 -0.41 7.36 5.40
CA TYR A 98 0.03 8.11 6.56
C TYR A 98 -0.58 7.62 7.89
N HIS A 99 -1.72 6.92 7.81
CA HIS A 99 -2.48 6.42 8.96
C HIS A 99 -2.31 4.91 9.17
N GLU A 100 -1.45 4.24 8.38
CA GLU A 100 -1.22 2.81 8.43
C GLU A 100 0.20 2.51 8.93
N ASP A 101 0.34 1.44 9.74
CA ASP A 101 1.64 0.98 10.28
C ASP A 101 2.16 -0.20 9.44
N PRO A 102 3.19 0.01 8.59
CA PRO A 102 3.74 -1.03 7.74
C PRO A 102 4.45 -2.15 8.53
N GLU A 103 5.05 -1.83 9.69
CA GLU A 103 5.70 -2.83 10.52
C GLU A 103 4.67 -3.75 11.19
N ALA A 104 3.55 -3.20 11.68
CA ALA A 104 2.46 -4.00 12.22
C ALA A 104 1.88 -4.95 11.17
N VAL A 105 1.79 -4.51 9.90
CA VAL A 105 1.37 -5.37 8.79
C VAL A 105 2.31 -6.55 8.60
N LEU A 106 3.63 -6.34 8.59
CA LEU A 106 4.60 -7.44 8.49
C LEU A 106 4.50 -8.40 9.68
N ARG A 107 4.47 -7.86 10.90
CA ARG A 107 4.39 -8.67 12.14
C ARG A 107 3.10 -9.50 12.23
N SER A 108 2.00 -9.04 11.62
CA SER A 108 0.70 -9.74 11.68
C SER A 108 0.70 -11.14 11.03
N ALA A 109 1.70 -11.45 10.20
CA ALA A 109 1.89 -12.77 9.59
C ALA A 109 3.38 -13.13 9.49
N MET A 110 4.10 -12.89 10.58
CA MET A 110 5.52 -13.26 10.71
C MET A 110 5.61 -14.67 11.30
N PHE A 111 6.42 -15.52 10.67
CA PHE A 111 6.61 -16.90 11.04
C PHE A 111 8.10 -17.17 11.23
N GLN A 112 8.42 -18.04 12.21
CA GLN A 112 9.77 -18.53 12.37
C GLN A 112 10.03 -19.65 11.36
N GLU A 113 11.10 -19.51 10.57
CA GLU A 113 11.52 -20.47 9.55
C GLU A 113 13.05 -20.45 9.47
N GLU A 114 13.68 -21.44 10.08
CA GLU A 114 15.14 -21.47 10.23
C GLU A 114 15.85 -22.26 9.11
N ASP A 115 15.11 -23.11 8.40
CA ASP A 115 15.69 -23.99 7.39
C ASP A 115 15.82 -23.32 6.02
N TYR A 116 14.94 -22.34 5.72
CA TYR A 116 14.95 -21.65 4.45
C TYR A 116 15.92 -20.46 4.45
N LYS A 117 17.02 -20.58 3.70
CA LYS A 117 18.11 -19.57 3.60
C LYS A 117 18.23 -18.95 2.21
N GLN A 118 17.30 -19.27 1.30
CA GLN A 118 17.32 -18.76 -0.07
C GLN A 118 16.59 -17.42 -0.19
N MET A 119 16.83 -16.74 -1.29
CA MET A 119 16.16 -15.47 -1.61
C MET A 119 14.66 -15.69 -1.81
N VAL A 120 13.84 -14.90 -1.12
CA VAL A 120 12.40 -14.77 -1.34
C VAL A 120 12.17 -13.52 -2.18
N ILE A 121 11.47 -13.65 -3.31
CA ILE A 121 11.19 -12.53 -4.22
C ILE A 121 9.69 -12.40 -4.40
N VAL A 122 9.18 -11.18 -4.22
CA VAL A 122 7.84 -10.76 -4.63
C VAL A 122 8.02 -9.67 -5.68
N LYS A 123 7.72 -10.00 -6.94
CA LYS A 123 7.94 -9.12 -8.09
C LYS A 123 6.64 -8.67 -8.72
N ASP A 124 6.73 -7.65 -9.59
CA ASP A 124 5.61 -7.10 -10.35
C ASP A 124 4.48 -6.56 -9.48
N ILE A 125 4.83 -6.00 -8.33
CA ILE A 125 3.87 -5.37 -7.43
C ILE A 125 3.44 -4.04 -8.03
N ASP A 126 2.21 -3.95 -8.49
CA ASP A 126 1.65 -2.69 -8.97
C ASP A 126 1.53 -1.69 -7.83
N PHE A 127 1.90 -0.44 -8.09
CA PHE A 127 1.69 0.64 -7.14
C PHE A 127 1.27 1.93 -7.84
N PHE A 128 0.58 2.79 -7.09
CA PHE A 128 0.22 4.16 -7.48
C PHE A 128 0.55 5.11 -6.34
N SER A 129 1.25 6.19 -6.64
CA SER A 129 1.68 7.19 -5.68
C SER A 129 1.47 8.60 -6.22
N LEU A 130 1.63 9.60 -5.37
CA LEU A 130 1.61 11.01 -5.74
C LEU A 130 2.97 11.64 -5.50
N CYS A 131 3.50 12.29 -6.53
CA CYS A 131 4.74 13.06 -6.42
C CYS A 131 4.54 14.22 -5.43
N GLU A 132 5.40 14.34 -4.43
CA GLU A 132 5.27 15.38 -3.40
C GLU A 132 5.44 16.81 -3.96
N HIS A 133 6.18 16.98 -5.08
CA HIS A 133 6.45 18.29 -5.66
C HIS A 133 5.24 18.87 -6.44
N HIS A 134 4.41 18.00 -7.02
CA HIS A 134 3.35 18.43 -7.95
C HIS A 134 1.98 17.83 -7.63
N MET A 135 1.89 16.88 -6.68
CA MET A 135 0.69 16.08 -6.41
C MET A 135 0.14 15.36 -7.66
N LEU A 136 0.97 15.15 -8.67
CA LEU A 136 0.66 14.38 -9.87
C LEU A 136 1.06 12.90 -9.67
N PRO A 137 0.34 11.97 -10.29
CA PRO A 137 0.62 10.55 -10.13
C PRO A 137 2.00 10.14 -10.67
N PHE A 138 2.63 9.20 -9.99
CA PHE A 138 3.60 8.28 -10.56
C PHE A 138 3.21 6.86 -10.18
N PHE A 139 3.44 5.94 -11.08
CA PHE A 139 2.98 4.56 -10.94
C PHE A 139 3.89 3.60 -11.70
N GLY A 140 3.86 2.34 -11.30
CA GLY A 140 4.73 1.34 -11.92
C GLY A 140 4.74 0.03 -11.17
N LYS A 141 5.92 -0.59 -11.13
CA LYS A 141 6.16 -1.89 -10.51
C LYS A 141 7.22 -1.78 -9.42
N ALA A 142 6.97 -2.46 -8.31
CA ALA A 142 7.97 -2.68 -7.29
C ALA A 142 8.36 -4.16 -7.24
N HIS A 143 9.64 -4.42 -7.05
CA HIS A 143 10.20 -5.75 -6.89
C HIS A 143 10.96 -5.77 -5.58
N VAL A 144 10.60 -6.70 -4.70
CA VAL A 144 11.14 -6.80 -3.35
C VAL A 144 11.73 -8.17 -3.15
N ALA A 145 12.97 -8.23 -2.69
CA ALA A 145 13.61 -9.46 -2.27
C ALA A 145 14.16 -9.35 -0.86
N TYR A 146 14.13 -10.46 -0.12
CA TYR A 146 14.85 -10.59 1.12
C TYR A 146 15.39 -12.00 1.29
N ILE A 147 16.48 -12.15 2.04
CA ILE A 147 17.07 -13.44 2.39
C ILE A 147 16.79 -13.67 3.88
N PRO A 148 15.93 -14.63 4.24
CA PRO A 148 15.57 -14.86 5.64
C PRO A 148 16.77 -15.23 6.51
N LYS A 149 16.78 -14.77 7.76
CA LYS A 149 17.70 -15.22 8.81
C LYS A 149 16.99 -16.16 9.77
N LYS A 150 15.85 -15.74 10.28
CA LYS A 150 15.03 -16.47 11.23
C LYS A 150 13.53 -16.35 10.92
N TYR A 151 13.12 -15.24 10.34
CA TYR A 151 11.71 -14.93 10.13
C TYR A 151 11.39 -14.77 8.65
N ILE A 152 10.24 -15.32 8.25
CA ILE A 152 9.57 -15.04 6.99
C ILE A 152 8.24 -14.35 7.28
N THR A 153 7.67 -13.69 6.27
CA THR A 153 6.33 -13.10 6.36
C THR A 153 5.41 -13.64 5.28
N GLY A 154 4.11 -13.60 5.52
CA GLY A 154 3.15 -13.96 4.49
C GLY A 154 3.35 -13.11 3.23
N LEU A 155 3.42 -13.75 2.05
CA LEU A 155 3.76 -13.10 0.78
C LEU A 155 2.88 -11.88 0.49
N SER A 156 1.59 -11.91 0.89
CA SER A 156 0.65 -10.79 0.73
C SER A 156 0.99 -9.57 1.57
N LYS A 157 1.89 -9.66 2.56
CA LYS A 157 2.28 -8.54 3.42
C LYS A 157 3.26 -7.61 2.71
N ILE A 158 4.08 -8.14 1.84
CA ILE A 158 5.04 -7.34 1.07
C ILE A 158 4.33 -6.32 0.15
N PRO A 159 3.36 -6.71 -0.70
CA PRO A 159 2.58 -5.73 -1.47
C PRO A 159 1.85 -4.69 -0.60
N ARG A 160 1.32 -5.09 0.54
CA ARG A 160 0.67 -4.14 1.47
C ARG A 160 1.62 -3.10 2.04
N VAL A 161 2.85 -3.50 2.35
CA VAL A 161 3.90 -2.55 2.78
C VAL A 161 4.25 -1.58 1.65
N VAL A 162 4.37 -2.08 0.41
CA VAL A 162 4.57 -1.23 -0.77
C VAL A 162 3.42 -0.22 -0.91
N ASP A 163 2.17 -0.68 -0.80
CA ASP A 163 0.99 0.18 -0.86
C ASP A 163 0.98 1.26 0.24
N ILE A 164 1.30 0.90 1.48
CA ILE A 164 1.33 1.86 2.60
C ILE A 164 2.32 3.00 2.34
N PHE A 165 3.50 2.70 1.81
CA PHE A 165 4.47 3.73 1.47
C PHE A 165 4.10 4.48 0.19
N ALA A 166 3.50 3.81 -0.81
CA ALA A 166 3.04 4.43 -2.04
C ALA A 166 1.86 5.38 -1.82
N ARG A 167 0.93 5.07 -0.91
CA ARG A 167 -0.23 5.92 -0.59
C ARG A 167 0.13 7.09 0.34
N ARG A 168 1.14 7.85 -0.06
CA ARG A 168 1.65 9.08 0.59
C ARG A 168 2.09 10.06 -0.49
N LEU A 169 2.41 11.29 -0.12
CA LEU A 169 3.18 12.18 -0.99
C LEU A 169 4.63 11.73 -0.95
N GLN A 170 5.18 11.33 -2.11
CA GLN A 170 6.47 10.65 -2.18
C GLN A 170 7.42 11.21 -3.24
N ILE A 171 8.67 10.89 -3.04
CA ILE A 171 9.67 10.77 -4.12
C ILE A 171 10.07 9.30 -4.22
N GLN A 172 10.36 8.84 -5.43
CA GLN A 172 10.57 7.42 -5.70
C GLN A 172 11.76 6.86 -4.91
N GLU A 173 12.83 7.61 -4.76
CA GLU A 173 14.04 7.25 -4.03
C GLU A 173 13.74 7.02 -2.54
N ARG A 174 13.00 7.94 -1.92
CA ARG A 174 12.59 7.81 -0.51
C ARG A 174 11.68 6.61 -0.31
N MET A 175 10.72 6.38 -1.21
CA MET A 175 9.82 5.24 -1.14
C MET A 175 10.61 3.92 -1.21
N THR A 176 11.58 3.81 -2.12
CA THR A 176 12.45 2.65 -2.26
C THR A 176 13.21 2.36 -0.96
N MET A 177 13.84 3.38 -0.38
CA MET A 177 14.56 3.29 0.88
C MET A 177 13.64 2.91 2.04
N GLN A 178 12.47 3.52 2.17
CA GLN A 178 11.53 3.27 3.26
C GLN A 178 11.00 1.84 3.25
N ILE A 179 10.69 1.28 2.07
CA ILE A 179 10.26 -0.11 1.93
C ILE A 179 11.37 -1.06 2.38
N LYS A 180 12.60 -0.87 1.89
CA LYS A 180 13.77 -1.66 2.27
C LYS A 180 14.00 -1.61 3.78
N ASP A 181 14.03 -0.41 4.37
CA ASP A 181 14.31 -0.21 5.79
C ASP A 181 13.22 -0.82 6.69
N CYS A 182 11.96 -0.71 6.30
CA CYS A 182 10.86 -1.33 7.03
C CYS A 182 11.02 -2.85 7.11
N ILE A 183 11.31 -3.50 5.98
CA ILE A 183 11.51 -4.94 5.92
C ILE A 183 12.75 -5.35 6.71
N GLN A 184 13.86 -4.60 6.57
CA GLN A 184 15.11 -4.87 7.28
C GLN A 184 14.92 -4.79 8.79
N ARG A 185 14.25 -3.76 9.30
CA ARG A 185 14.04 -3.58 10.75
C ARG A 185 13.06 -4.60 11.34
N THR A 186 12.05 -4.99 10.56
CA THR A 186 10.95 -5.82 11.09
C THR A 186 11.27 -7.31 11.06
N LEU A 187 11.88 -7.81 9.98
CA LEU A 187 12.16 -9.24 9.79
C LEU A 187 13.59 -9.61 10.17
N ASP A 188 14.50 -8.65 10.35
CA ASP A 188 15.94 -8.85 10.58
C ASP A 188 16.56 -9.89 9.61
N PRO A 189 16.33 -9.74 8.29
CA PRO A 189 16.87 -10.69 7.32
C PRO A 189 18.36 -10.48 7.10
N LEU A 190 19.03 -11.44 6.46
CA LEU A 190 20.44 -11.37 6.07
C LEU A 190 20.69 -10.31 4.97
N GLY A 191 19.66 -9.83 4.33
CA GLY A 191 19.67 -8.73 3.37
C GLY A 191 18.30 -8.51 2.76
N VAL A 192 18.12 -7.30 2.26
CA VAL A 192 16.92 -6.86 1.54
C VAL A 192 17.35 -6.12 0.27
N MET A 193 16.63 -6.28 -0.80
CA MET A 193 16.77 -5.45 -2.00
C MET A 193 15.38 -5.05 -2.53
N VAL A 194 15.26 -3.78 -2.88
CA VAL A 194 14.05 -3.21 -3.48
C VAL A 194 14.42 -2.51 -4.77
N VAL A 195 13.70 -2.80 -5.84
CA VAL A 195 13.79 -2.10 -7.13
C VAL A 195 12.41 -1.59 -7.48
N ILE A 196 12.32 -0.33 -7.89
CA ILE A 196 11.09 0.31 -8.32
C ILE A 196 11.29 0.90 -9.71
N GLU A 197 10.39 0.57 -10.64
CA GLU A 197 10.31 1.12 -11.98
C GLU A 197 9.00 1.87 -12.13
N ALA A 198 9.05 3.16 -12.47
CA ALA A 198 7.87 4.01 -12.53
C ALA A 198 7.89 5.04 -13.67
N GLN A 199 6.69 5.34 -14.13
CA GLN A 199 6.38 6.46 -14.99
C GLN A 199 5.87 7.62 -14.14
N HIS A 200 6.31 8.84 -14.46
CA HIS A 200 5.98 10.06 -13.71
C HIS A 200 5.16 11.01 -14.57
N MET A 201 3.88 11.22 -14.21
CA MET A 201 3.02 12.16 -14.94
C MET A 201 3.54 13.59 -14.87
N CYS A 202 4.24 13.97 -13.81
CA CYS A 202 4.86 15.29 -13.71
C CYS A 202 5.98 15.54 -14.75
N MET A 203 6.54 14.47 -15.34
CA MET A 203 7.52 14.53 -16.44
C MET A 203 6.88 14.32 -17.82
N GLN A 204 5.79 13.56 -17.89
CA GLN A 204 5.19 13.16 -19.16
C GLN A 204 4.19 14.18 -19.68
N MET A 205 3.25 14.65 -18.84
CA MET A 205 2.14 15.52 -19.26
C MET A 205 2.49 17.01 -19.22
N ARG A 206 3.59 17.39 -18.60
CA ARG A 206 4.09 18.77 -18.47
C ARG A 206 5.59 18.76 -18.16
N GLY A 207 6.22 19.95 -18.12
CA GLY A 207 7.65 20.12 -17.84
C GLY A 207 8.50 19.67 -19.02
N VAL A 208 9.23 18.55 -18.88
CA VAL A 208 10.10 18.05 -19.95
C VAL A 208 9.40 17.24 -21.03
N GLU A 209 8.15 16.84 -20.81
CA GLU A 209 7.25 16.19 -21.79
C GLU A 209 7.85 14.91 -22.44
N LYS A 210 8.57 14.10 -21.66
CA LYS A 210 9.19 12.86 -22.13
C LYS A 210 8.28 11.66 -21.89
N GLN A 211 7.48 11.31 -22.90
CA GLN A 211 6.41 10.30 -22.85
C GLN A 211 6.90 8.90 -22.49
N ASN A 212 8.10 8.52 -22.94
CA ASN A 212 8.63 7.15 -22.80
C ASN A 212 9.65 7.04 -21.65
N SER A 213 9.78 8.06 -20.80
CA SER A 213 10.73 8.00 -19.70
C SER A 213 10.24 7.03 -18.61
N LEU A 214 11.12 6.12 -18.22
CA LEU A 214 10.95 5.20 -17.11
C LEU A 214 12.08 5.47 -16.10
N THR A 215 11.71 5.70 -14.85
CA THR A 215 12.69 5.91 -13.78
C THR A 215 12.85 4.62 -12.99
N THR A 216 14.07 4.15 -12.82
CA THR A 216 14.39 2.98 -11.99
C THR A 216 15.19 3.44 -10.79
N THR A 217 14.74 3.07 -9.59
CA THR A 217 15.47 3.24 -8.33
C THR A 217 15.71 1.90 -7.66
N SER A 218 16.84 1.77 -6.98
CA SER A 218 17.17 0.56 -6.22
C SER A 218 17.87 0.90 -4.91
N ASP A 219 17.58 0.10 -3.89
CA ASP A 219 18.30 0.17 -2.61
C ASP A 219 18.40 -1.23 -1.98
N PHE A 220 19.47 -1.50 -1.23
CA PHE A 220 19.76 -2.84 -0.73
C PHE A 220 20.58 -2.82 0.56
N THR A 221 20.55 -3.96 1.27
CA THR A 221 21.30 -4.22 2.49
C THR A 221 21.93 -5.62 2.50
N GLY A 222 22.80 -5.87 3.44
CA GLY A 222 23.32 -7.21 3.78
C GLY A 222 23.93 -7.94 2.58
N PHE A 223 23.51 -9.18 2.33
CA PHE A 223 24.09 -10.00 1.26
C PHE A 223 23.89 -9.44 -0.15
N PHE A 224 22.96 -8.52 -0.36
CA PHE A 224 22.85 -7.82 -1.63
C PHE A 224 23.97 -6.80 -1.89
N GLN A 225 24.90 -6.58 -0.93
CA GLN A 225 26.15 -5.87 -1.21
C GLN A 225 27.08 -6.68 -2.13
N GLN A 226 26.91 -7.99 -2.21
CA GLN A 226 27.62 -8.86 -3.15
C GLN A 226 27.04 -8.73 -4.54
N ALA A 227 27.89 -8.48 -5.55
CA ALA A 227 27.45 -8.29 -6.93
C ALA A 227 26.68 -9.49 -7.48
N LYS A 228 27.15 -10.70 -7.20
CA LYS A 228 26.49 -11.95 -7.65
C LYS A 228 25.05 -12.08 -7.15
N THR A 229 24.79 -11.73 -5.88
CA THR A 229 23.44 -11.79 -5.30
C THR A 229 22.50 -10.76 -5.95
N ARG A 230 23.02 -9.56 -6.24
CA ARG A 230 22.24 -8.56 -6.99
C ARG A 230 21.97 -8.98 -8.42
N GLU A 231 22.97 -9.54 -9.10
CA GLU A 231 22.82 -10.05 -10.49
C GLU A 231 21.77 -11.15 -10.57
N GLU A 232 21.78 -12.10 -9.62
CA GLU A 232 20.76 -13.13 -9.51
C GLU A 232 19.36 -12.52 -9.38
N PHE A 233 19.17 -11.60 -8.44
CA PHE A 233 17.89 -10.91 -8.26
C PHE A 233 17.49 -10.16 -9.54
N MET A 234 18.38 -9.37 -10.12
CA MET A 234 18.11 -8.61 -11.36
C MET A 234 17.74 -9.52 -12.53
N ASN A 235 18.33 -10.70 -12.62
CA ASN A 235 17.97 -11.68 -13.65
C ASN A 235 16.59 -12.31 -13.41
N LEU A 236 16.22 -12.55 -12.14
CA LEU A 236 14.94 -13.15 -11.78
C LEU A 236 13.76 -12.16 -11.93
N ILE A 237 14.00 -10.85 -11.84
CA ILE A 237 12.97 -9.85 -12.09
C ILE A 237 12.85 -9.42 -13.54
N LYS A 238 13.90 -9.61 -14.38
CA LYS A 238 13.80 -9.34 -15.82
C LYS A 238 12.66 -10.16 -16.43
N HIS A 239 11.80 -9.49 -17.14
CA HIS A 239 10.83 -10.17 -17.99
C HIS A 239 11.58 -10.73 -19.20
N ASN A 240 11.56 -12.04 -19.37
CA ASN A 240 11.81 -12.62 -20.69
C ASN A 240 10.60 -12.21 -21.57
N ARG A 241 10.72 -11.08 -22.24
CA ARG A 241 9.82 -10.69 -23.34
C ARG A 241 10.14 -11.50 -24.57
#